data_2c96ac011bb5280c9669ade3fa56df7e
#
_entry.id   2c96ac011bb5280c9669ade3fa56df7e
#
_cell.length_a   1.000
_cell.length_b   1.000
_cell.length_c   1.000
_cell.angle_alpha   90.00
_cell.angle_beta   90.00
_cell.angle_gamma   90.00
#
_symmetry.space_group_name_H-M   'P 1'
#
loop_
_entity.id
_entity.type
_entity.pdbx_description
1 polymer ?
#
loop_
_entity_poly.entity_id
_entity_poly.type
_entity_poly.pdbx_seq_one_letter_code
_entity_poly.pdbx_strand_id
1 'polypeptide(L)'
;FKSQILPIVKQTRKGEVIFDTDEHPRPGTTLEALAKMRPAFKKDGTVTAGNASGINDGAAFFVLAAADVAAKAGHQPMARLVSYAVAGVPNDVMGEGPIPATRKALAKAGLSLDQMDVIESNEAFAAQALSVAKVLGLDPAKTNPNGGAIALGHPVGCSGAFIATKALYELQRIGGKYCLVTMCIGGGQGIAAIFERA
;
A
#
# COMPACT_ATOMS: atom_id res chain seq x y z
N PHE A 1 -14.49 -5.06 5.02
CA PHE A 1 -14.51 -4.44 3.68
C PHE A 1 -15.86 -3.94 3.19
N LYS A 2 -16.99 -4.29 3.83
CA LYS A 2 -18.33 -3.87 3.36
C LYS A 2 -18.48 -2.36 3.11
N SER A 3 -17.84 -1.53 3.92
CA SER A 3 -17.83 -0.07 3.74
C SER A 3 -16.87 0.43 2.67
N GLN A 4 -16.03 -0.44 2.12
CA GLN A 4 -14.99 -0.11 1.13
C GLN A 4 -15.31 -0.68 -0.26
N ILE A 5 -16.27 -1.61 -0.36
CA ILE A 5 -16.67 -2.24 -1.62
C ILE A 5 -17.98 -1.62 -2.11
N LEU A 6 -17.93 -1.03 -3.31
CA LEU A 6 -19.12 -0.56 -4.02
C LEU A 6 -19.63 -1.70 -4.91
N PRO A 7 -20.86 -2.22 -4.67
CA PRO A 7 -21.43 -3.26 -5.53
C PRO A 7 -21.60 -2.78 -6.98
N ILE A 8 -21.18 -3.60 -7.92
CA ILE A 8 -21.35 -3.35 -9.34
C ILE A 8 -22.37 -4.34 -9.90
N VAL A 9 -23.45 -3.80 -10.47
CA VAL A 9 -24.49 -4.60 -11.11
C VAL A 9 -24.15 -4.80 -12.59
N LYS A 10 -24.00 -6.03 -13.00
CA LYS A 10 -23.72 -6.41 -14.39
C LYS A 10 -24.90 -7.17 -15.00
N GLN A 11 -25.45 -6.64 -16.08
CA GLN A 11 -26.47 -7.35 -16.86
C GLN A 11 -25.81 -8.42 -17.73
N THR A 12 -26.27 -9.65 -17.61
CA THR A 12 -25.80 -10.79 -18.41
C THR A 12 -26.97 -11.44 -19.17
N ARG A 13 -26.66 -12.32 -20.11
CA ARG A 13 -27.70 -13.10 -20.81
C ARG A 13 -28.52 -13.99 -19.86
N LYS A 14 -28.01 -14.29 -18.68
CA LYS A 14 -28.66 -15.14 -17.65
C LYS A 14 -29.35 -14.33 -16.56
N GLY A 15 -29.40 -13.00 -16.69
CA GLY A 15 -29.95 -12.08 -15.70
C GLY A 15 -28.88 -11.18 -15.07
N GLU A 16 -29.29 -10.48 -14.03
CA GLU A 16 -28.46 -9.57 -13.26
C GLU A 16 -27.49 -10.35 -12.37
N VAL A 17 -26.23 -9.91 -12.33
CA VAL A 17 -25.20 -10.40 -11.43
C VAL A 17 -24.66 -9.21 -10.66
N ILE A 18 -24.67 -9.31 -9.33
CA ILE A 18 -24.09 -8.31 -8.44
C ILE A 18 -22.66 -8.74 -8.08
N PHE A 19 -21.69 -7.89 -8.38
CA PHE A 19 -20.30 -8.09 -8.02
C PHE A 19 -19.98 -7.19 -6.83
N ASP A 20 -19.97 -7.76 -5.63
CA ASP A 20 -19.86 -7.06 -4.34
C ASP A 20 -18.83 -7.67 -3.38
N THR A 21 -18.04 -8.62 -3.88
CA THR A 21 -17.07 -9.35 -3.07
C THR A 21 -15.68 -9.25 -3.71
N ASP A 22 -14.66 -8.94 -2.91
CA ASP A 22 -13.26 -9.02 -3.33
C ASP A 22 -12.83 -10.50 -3.36
N GLU A 23 -12.54 -11.02 -4.55
CA GLU A 23 -12.21 -12.43 -4.78
C GLU A 23 -10.73 -12.75 -4.53
N HIS A 24 -9.86 -11.75 -4.36
CA HIS A 24 -8.42 -11.98 -4.16
C HIS A 24 -8.10 -12.56 -2.78
N PRO A 25 -8.66 -12.04 -1.66
CA PRO A 25 -8.42 -12.59 -0.33
C PRO A 25 -8.84 -14.06 -0.24
N ARG A 26 -7.99 -14.88 0.39
CA ARG A 26 -8.23 -16.31 0.57
C ARG A 26 -8.47 -16.65 2.04
N PRO A 27 -9.72 -16.58 2.51
CA PRO A 27 -10.06 -16.99 3.87
C PRO A 27 -9.74 -18.48 4.06
N GLY A 28 -9.30 -18.84 5.25
CA GLY A 28 -8.91 -20.23 5.54
C GLY A 28 -7.50 -20.64 5.13
N THR A 29 -6.66 -19.68 4.71
CA THR A 29 -5.22 -19.92 4.51
C THR A 29 -4.56 -20.32 5.83
N THR A 30 -3.81 -21.45 5.82
CA THR A 30 -3.11 -21.97 7.02
C THR A 30 -1.60 -22.08 6.75
N LEU A 31 -0.81 -22.14 7.83
CA LEU A 31 0.62 -22.34 7.72
C LEU A 31 0.99 -23.66 7.02
N GLU A 32 0.21 -24.71 7.26
CA GLU A 32 0.40 -26.02 6.63
C GLU A 32 0.13 -25.97 5.12
N ALA A 33 -0.86 -25.18 4.70
CA ALA A 33 -1.12 -24.96 3.28
C ALA A 33 -0.01 -24.16 2.61
N LEU A 34 0.47 -23.09 3.26
CA LEU A 34 1.58 -22.28 2.77
C LEU A 34 2.89 -23.07 2.66
N ALA A 35 3.19 -23.92 3.65
CA ALA A 35 4.40 -24.76 3.68
C ALA A 35 4.46 -25.78 2.54
N LYS A 36 3.32 -26.15 1.96
CA LYS A 36 3.24 -27.11 0.83
C LYS A 36 3.36 -26.44 -0.53
N MET A 37 3.39 -25.11 -0.59
CA MET A 37 3.45 -24.39 -1.86
C MET A 37 4.82 -24.51 -2.50
N ARG A 38 4.84 -24.65 -3.83
CA ARG A 38 6.08 -24.71 -4.61
C ARG A 38 6.70 -23.33 -4.77
N PRO A 39 8.05 -23.23 -4.72
CA PRO A 39 8.74 -22.00 -5.08
C PRO A 39 8.38 -21.51 -6.48
N ALA A 40 8.20 -20.19 -6.63
CA ALA A 40 7.74 -19.57 -7.89
C ALA A 40 8.91 -19.24 -8.84
N PHE A 41 10.12 -18.94 -8.32
CA PHE A 41 11.20 -18.38 -9.12
C PHE A 41 12.46 -19.27 -9.17
N LYS A 42 12.84 -19.86 -8.05
CA LYS A 42 14.00 -20.75 -7.96
C LYS A 42 13.56 -22.12 -7.45
N LYS A 43 14.16 -23.19 -7.96
CA LYS A 43 13.83 -24.58 -7.56
C LYS A 43 13.86 -24.78 -6.04
N ASP A 44 14.87 -24.20 -5.38
CA ASP A 44 15.06 -24.28 -3.92
C ASP A 44 14.83 -22.90 -3.25
N GLY A 45 13.97 -22.08 -3.84
CA GLY A 45 13.63 -20.75 -3.32
C GLY A 45 12.56 -20.80 -2.25
N THR A 46 12.36 -19.66 -1.57
CA THR A 46 11.38 -19.50 -0.50
C THR A 46 10.15 -18.66 -0.90
N VAL A 47 10.20 -18.00 -2.06
CA VAL A 47 9.08 -17.19 -2.55
C VAL A 47 8.09 -18.09 -3.28
N THR A 48 6.84 -18.07 -2.81
CA THR A 48 5.73 -18.87 -3.35
C THR A 48 4.53 -17.94 -3.66
N ALA A 49 3.51 -18.47 -4.31
CA ALA A 49 2.25 -17.73 -4.53
C ALA A 49 1.53 -17.33 -3.23
N GLY A 50 1.86 -17.94 -2.10
CA GLY A 50 1.23 -17.62 -0.80
C GLY A 50 1.95 -16.53 -0.01
N ASN A 51 3.16 -16.14 -0.40
CA ASN A 51 3.94 -15.09 0.26
C ASN A 51 4.47 -14.02 -0.70
N ALA A 52 3.82 -13.89 -1.84
CA ALA A 52 4.00 -12.84 -2.83
C ALA A 52 2.66 -12.21 -3.18
N SER A 53 2.67 -10.96 -3.59
CA SER A 53 1.47 -10.29 -4.08
C SER A 53 1.00 -10.89 -5.40
N GLY A 54 -0.29 -10.82 -5.69
CA GLY A 54 -0.84 -11.09 -7.01
C GLY A 54 -0.53 -9.96 -7.99
N ILE A 55 -0.53 -10.27 -9.29
CA ILE A 55 -0.53 -9.28 -10.36
C ILE A 55 -2.00 -9.03 -10.70
N ASN A 56 -2.46 -7.82 -10.48
CA ASN A 56 -3.87 -7.45 -10.58
C ASN A 56 -4.07 -6.24 -11.48
N ASP A 57 -5.26 -6.10 -12.03
CA ASP A 57 -5.72 -4.87 -12.64
C ASP A 57 -6.28 -3.92 -11.58
N GLY A 58 -6.13 -2.62 -11.81
CA GLY A 58 -6.65 -1.62 -10.88
C GLY A 58 -6.50 -0.21 -11.41
N ALA A 59 -7.34 0.69 -10.91
CA ALA A 59 -7.28 2.12 -11.18
C ALA A 59 -7.59 2.89 -9.89
N ALA A 60 -6.85 3.97 -9.65
CA ALA A 60 -7.09 4.90 -8.56
C ALA A 60 -6.74 6.32 -9.04
N PHE A 61 -7.47 7.30 -8.53
CA PHE A 61 -7.35 8.68 -8.96
C PHE A 61 -7.26 9.62 -7.78
N PHE A 62 -6.46 10.67 -7.95
CA PHE A 62 -6.42 11.83 -7.06
C PHE A 62 -6.75 13.09 -7.81
N VAL A 63 -7.41 14.01 -7.12
CA VAL A 63 -7.45 15.41 -7.53
C VAL A 63 -6.45 16.15 -6.65
N LEU A 64 -5.38 16.66 -7.28
CA LEU A 64 -4.35 17.44 -6.61
C LEU A 64 -4.55 18.91 -6.95
N ALA A 65 -4.51 19.77 -5.96
CA ALA A 65 -4.62 21.21 -6.13
C ALA A 65 -3.64 21.94 -5.20
N ALA A 66 -3.19 23.12 -5.60
CA ALA A 66 -2.53 24.04 -4.68
C ALA A 66 -3.53 24.46 -3.59
N ALA A 67 -3.06 24.60 -2.35
CA ALA A 67 -3.91 24.84 -1.19
C ALA A 67 -4.77 26.12 -1.34
N ASP A 68 -4.18 27.19 -1.88
CA ASP A 68 -4.88 28.45 -2.13
C ASP A 68 -5.94 28.33 -3.23
N VAL A 69 -5.71 27.49 -4.25
CA VAL A 69 -6.67 27.20 -5.33
C VAL A 69 -7.85 26.41 -4.78
N ALA A 70 -7.59 25.36 -3.99
CA ALA A 70 -8.65 24.58 -3.36
C ALA A 70 -9.53 25.45 -2.44
N ALA A 71 -8.92 26.29 -1.62
CA ALA A 71 -9.63 27.19 -0.73
C ALA A 71 -10.50 28.20 -1.48
N LYS A 72 -9.98 28.83 -2.54
CA LYS A 72 -10.74 29.76 -3.40
C LYS A 72 -11.92 29.09 -4.10
N ALA A 73 -11.79 27.80 -4.42
CA ALA A 73 -12.85 27.00 -5.03
C ALA A 73 -13.85 26.41 -4.01
N GLY A 74 -13.67 26.67 -2.71
CA GLY A 74 -14.54 26.16 -1.65
C GLY A 74 -14.38 24.66 -1.37
N HIS A 75 -13.31 24.03 -1.86
CA HIS A 75 -13.05 22.62 -1.62
C HIS A 75 -12.35 22.40 -0.27
N GLN A 76 -12.78 21.36 0.43
CA GLN A 76 -12.12 20.87 1.64
C GLN A 76 -11.18 19.71 1.26
N PRO A 77 -9.85 19.85 1.39
CA PRO A 77 -8.93 18.78 1.09
C PRO A 77 -9.06 17.65 2.11
N MET A 78 -8.84 16.41 1.68
CA MET A 78 -8.73 15.26 2.60
C MET A 78 -7.42 15.31 3.40
N ALA A 79 -6.36 15.74 2.74
CA ALA A 79 -5.03 15.79 3.34
C ALA A 79 -4.11 16.73 2.56
N ARG A 80 -3.01 17.08 3.18
CA ARG A 80 -1.88 17.80 2.59
C ARG A 80 -0.72 16.84 2.37
N LEU A 81 -0.11 16.85 1.19
CA LEU A 81 1.18 16.20 0.95
C LEU A 81 2.28 16.99 1.66
N VAL A 82 2.85 16.43 2.72
CA VAL A 82 3.89 17.07 3.54
C VAL A 82 5.25 16.95 2.87
N SER A 83 5.61 15.73 2.48
CA SER A 83 6.87 15.45 1.80
C SER A 83 6.77 14.17 0.98
N TYR A 84 7.69 14.03 0.04
CA TYR A 84 7.98 12.76 -0.62
C TYR A 84 9.47 12.67 -0.95
N ALA A 85 9.93 11.43 -1.11
CA ALA A 85 11.30 11.16 -1.54
C ALA A 85 11.38 9.87 -2.34
N VAL A 86 12.33 9.86 -3.27
CA VAL A 86 12.75 8.68 -4.02
C VAL A 86 14.18 8.33 -3.62
N ALA A 87 14.50 7.05 -3.62
CA ALA A 87 15.85 6.56 -3.36
C ALA A 87 16.18 5.38 -4.25
N GLY A 88 17.46 5.27 -4.63
CA GLY A 88 18.02 4.11 -5.32
C GLY A 88 18.69 3.15 -4.34
N VAL A 89 18.67 1.87 -4.69
CA VAL A 89 19.41 0.77 -4.04
C VAL A 89 19.97 -0.14 -5.13
N PRO A 90 20.93 -1.04 -4.84
CA PRO A 90 21.37 -2.05 -5.78
C PRO A 90 20.17 -2.86 -6.32
N ASN A 91 20.20 -3.22 -7.60
CA ASN A 91 19.08 -3.87 -8.28
C ASN A 91 18.71 -5.23 -7.68
N ASP A 92 19.69 -5.97 -7.23
CA ASP A 92 19.54 -7.30 -6.61
C ASP A 92 18.84 -7.26 -5.24
N VAL A 93 18.79 -6.09 -4.62
CA VAL A 93 18.06 -5.83 -3.36
C VAL A 93 17.00 -4.74 -3.52
N MET A 94 16.35 -4.70 -4.69
CA MET A 94 15.36 -3.65 -5.02
C MET A 94 14.25 -3.51 -3.97
N GLY A 95 13.90 -4.59 -3.28
CA GLY A 95 12.90 -4.61 -2.22
C GLY A 95 13.23 -3.74 -1.00
N GLU A 96 14.49 -3.33 -0.83
CA GLU A 96 14.95 -2.44 0.23
C GLU A 96 14.76 -0.95 -0.10
N GLY A 97 14.39 -0.61 -1.32
CA GLY A 97 14.16 0.77 -1.77
C GLY A 97 13.29 1.63 -0.84
N PRO A 98 12.21 1.10 -0.24
CA PRO A 98 11.39 1.81 0.74
C PRO A 98 12.19 2.34 1.95
N ILE A 99 13.25 1.66 2.37
CA ILE A 99 14.03 2.03 3.57
C ILE A 99 14.67 3.41 3.42
N PRO A 100 15.57 3.64 2.45
CA PRO A 100 16.17 4.96 2.26
C PRO A 100 15.16 6.02 1.79
N ALA A 101 14.12 5.63 1.04
CA ALA A 101 13.08 6.56 0.62
C ALA A 101 12.29 7.11 1.83
N THR A 102 11.88 6.23 2.75
CA THR A 102 11.17 6.62 3.99
C THR A 102 12.03 7.51 4.86
N ARG A 103 13.29 7.16 5.10
CA ARG A 103 14.20 7.99 5.88
C ARG A 103 14.36 9.39 5.30
N LYS A 104 14.51 9.49 3.98
CA LYS A 104 14.59 10.79 3.28
C LYS A 104 13.28 11.59 3.39
N ALA A 105 12.13 10.95 3.24
CA ALA A 105 10.83 11.63 3.33
C ALA A 105 10.58 12.15 4.75
N LEU A 106 10.87 11.36 5.78
CA LEU A 106 10.79 11.77 7.18
C LEU A 106 11.73 12.94 7.49
N ALA A 107 12.99 12.86 7.07
CA ALA A 107 13.96 13.94 7.26
C ALA A 107 13.52 15.25 6.59
N LYS A 108 12.98 15.18 5.34
CA LYS A 108 12.45 16.36 4.64
C LYS A 108 11.24 16.98 5.35
N ALA A 109 10.43 16.16 6.00
CA ALA A 109 9.26 16.60 6.75
C ALA A 109 9.62 17.14 8.16
N GLY A 110 10.82 16.86 8.67
CA GLY A 110 11.17 17.11 10.07
C GLY A 110 10.36 16.23 11.03
N LEU A 111 9.96 15.05 10.60
CA LEU A 111 9.13 14.12 11.36
C LEU A 111 9.89 12.83 11.67
N SER A 112 9.45 12.13 12.72
CA SER A 112 9.89 10.77 13.06
C SER A 112 8.83 9.73 12.67
N LEU A 113 9.25 8.46 12.60
CA LEU A 113 8.36 7.37 12.28
C LEU A 113 7.25 7.17 13.34
N ASP A 114 7.56 7.42 14.61
CA ASP A 114 6.61 7.29 15.73
C ASP A 114 5.41 8.23 15.62
N GLN A 115 5.57 9.35 14.91
CA GLN A 115 4.50 10.32 14.66
C GLN A 115 3.52 9.88 13.57
N MET A 116 3.80 8.78 12.89
CA MET A 116 2.87 8.21 11.90
C MET A 116 1.77 7.44 12.61
N ASP A 117 0.52 7.77 12.31
CA ASP A 117 -0.68 7.10 12.85
C ASP A 117 -1.09 5.92 11.96
N VAL A 118 -0.83 6.03 10.64
CA VAL A 118 -1.08 4.99 9.65
C VAL A 118 0.14 4.83 8.75
N ILE A 119 0.51 3.60 8.47
CA ILE A 119 1.59 3.25 7.54
C ILE A 119 1.03 2.28 6.50
N GLU A 120 1.07 2.64 5.24
CA GLU A 120 0.84 1.71 4.13
C GLU A 120 2.19 1.40 3.48
N SER A 121 2.70 0.22 3.75
CA SER A 121 3.94 -0.32 3.19
C SER A 121 3.59 -1.44 2.22
N ASN A 122 3.83 -1.22 0.91
CA ASN A 122 3.42 -2.19 -0.09
C ASN A 122 4.13 -3.53 0.07
N GLU A 123 3.37 -4.61 0.06
CA GLU A 123 3.84 -5.98 0.20
C GLU A 123 4.01 -6.66 -1.16
N ALA A 124 5.01 -6.26 -1.95
CA ALA A 124 5.31 -6.97 -3.19
C ALA A 124 5.67 -8.44 -2.91
N PHE A 125 6.44 -8.68 -1.85
CA PHE A 125 6.82 -9.99 -1.31
C PHE A 125 6.87 -9.92 0.21
N ALA A 126 6.47 -11.00 0.91
CA ALA A 126 6.51 -11.05 2.36
C ALA A 126 7.93 -10.84 2.92
N ALA A 127 8.94 -11.48 2.33
CA ALA A 127 10.34 -11.31 2.74
C ALA A 127 10.80 -9.85 2.60
N GLN A 128 10.42 -9.18 1.50
CA GLN A 128 10.71 -7.78 1.26
C GLN A 128 10.01 -6.88 2.29
N ALA A 129 8.71 -7.07 2.52
CA ALA A 129 7.94 -6.27 3.48
C ALA A 129 8.47 -6.42 4.92
N LEU A 130 8.82 -7.66 5.31
CA LEU A 130 9.42 -7.95 6.61
C LEU A 130 10.81 -7.32 6.77
N SER A 131 11.63 -7.31 5.72
CA SER A 131 12.93 -6.63 5.73
C SER A 131 12.77 -5.13 5.96
N VAL A 132 11.87 -4.49 5.23
CA VAL A 132 11.54 -3.07 5.41
C VAL A 132 11.03 -2.78 6.82
N ALA A 133 10.06 -3.57 7.29
CA ALA A 133 9.49 -3.44 8.63
C ALA A 133 10.55 -3.57 9.73
N LYS A 134 11.42 -4.58 9.63
CA LYS A 134 12.51 -4.82 10.59
C LYS A 134 13.52 -3.68 10.63
N VAL A 135 13.97 -3.20 9.47
CA VAL A 135 15.04 -2.18 9.39
C VAL A 135 14.52 -0.79 9.77
N LEU A 136 13.27 -0.46 9.47
CA LEU A 136 12.66 0.80 9.85
C LEU A 136 12.05 0.77 11.28
N GLY A 137 11.78 -0.41 11.83
CA GLY A 137 11.06 -0.55 13.10
C GLY A 137 9.58 -0.21 12.95
N LEU A 138 8.94 -0.66 11.86
CA LEU A 138 7.51 -0.39 11.63
C LEU A 138 6.66 -1.07 12.72
N ASP A 139 5.74 -0.31 13.31
CA ASP A 139 4.75 -0.85 14.26
C ASP A 139 3.68 -1.66 13.49
N PRO A 140 3.54 -2.96 13.74
CA PRO A 140 2.54 -3.80 13.09
C PRO A 140 1.09 -3.33 13.34
N ALA A 141 0.82 -2.68 14.47
CA ALA A 141 -0.52 -2.18 14.78
C ALA A 141 -0.94 -0.99 13.91
N LYS A 142 0.04 -0.27 13.34
CA LYS A 142 -0.17 0.89 12.47
C LYS A 142 0.08 0.58 11.00
N THR A 143 0.67 -0.58 10.70
CA THR A 143 1.12 -0.94 9.34
C THR A 143 0.09 -1.81 8.63
N ASN A 144 -0.36 -1.36 7.46
CA ASN A 144 -1.35 -2.03 6.62
C ASN A 144 -2.60 -2.47 7.43
N PRO A 145 -3.24 -1.58 8.19
CA PRO A 145 -4.30 -1.96 9.13
C PRO A 145 -5.51 -2.60 8.45
N ASN A 146 -5.72 -2.34 7.17
CA ASN A 146 -6.78 -2.93 6.36
C ASN A 146 -6.25 -3.99 5.37
N GLY A 147 -5.14 -4.67 5.71
CA GLY A 147 -4.51 -5.66 4.85
C GLY A 147 -3.58 -5.06 3.80
N GLY A 148 -2.57 -5.82 3.40
CA GLY A 148 -1.57 -5.46 2.40
C GLY A 148 -1.75 -6.20 1.07
N ALA A 149 -0.80 -6.00 0.16
CA ALA A 149 -0.88 -6.48 -1.22
C ALA A 149 -0.86 -8.01 -1.37
N ILE A 150 -0.32 -8.75 -0.41
CA ILE A 150 -0.36 -10.22 -0.45
C ILE A 150 -1.82 -10.71 -0.37
N ALA A 151 -2.63 -10.08 0.48
CA ALA A 151 -4.04 -10.43 0.64
C ALA A 151 -4.95 -9.76 -0.39
N LEU A 152 -4.66 -8.51 -0.79
CA LEU A 152 -5.57 -7.67 -1.58
C LEU A 152 -5.17 -7.53 -3.05
N GLY A 153 -3.93 -7.92 -3.40
CA GLY A 153 -3.40 -7.74 -4.75
C GLY A 153 -2.53 -6.50 -4.92
N HIS A 154 -1.78 -6.50 -6.04
CA HIS A 154 -0.83 -5.44 -6.38
C HIS A 154 -1.02 -5.00 -7.84
N PRO A 155 -2.00 -4.11 -8.11
CA PRO A 155 -2.14 -3.50 -9.44
C PRO A 155 -1.00 -2.51 -9.66
N VAL A 156 0.11 -2.97 -10.24
CA VAL A 156 1.42 -2.32 -10.27
C VAL A 156 1.36 -0.84 -10.64
N GLY A 157 0.67 -0.50 -11.74
CA GLY A 157 0.55 0.90 -12.21
C GLY A 157 -0.36 1.79 -11.35
N CYS A 158 -1.15 1.20 -10.46
CA CYS A 158 -2.14 1.88 -9.63
C CYS A 158 -1.77 1.86 -8.14
N SER A 159 -0.91 0.93 -7.71
CA SER A 159 -0.68 0.66 -6.29
C SER A 159 -0.28 1.88 -5.47
N GLY A 160 0.54 2.78 -6.00
CA GLY A 160 0.90 4.00 -5.28
C GLY A 160 -0.32 4.86 -4.92
N ALA A 161 -1.20 5.10 -5.87
CA ALA A 161 -2.45 5.83 -5.64
C ALA A 161 -3.43 5.02 -4.78
N PHE A 162 -3.52 3.71 -4.99
CA PHE A 162 -4.39 2.81 -4.24
C PHE A 162 -4.05 2.80 -2.74
N ILE A 163 -2.78 2.52 -2.38
CA ILE A 163 -2.38 2.47 -0.97
C ILE A 163 -2.40 3.86 -0.31
N ALA A 164 -2.15 4.94 -1.07
CA ALA A 164 -2.31 6.28 -0.55
C ALA A 164 -3.80 6.59 -0.25
N THR A 165 -4.72 6.19 -1.12
CA THR A 165 -6.16 6.30 -0.87
C THR A 165 -6.55 5.55 0.41
N LYS A 166 -6.09 4.30 0.58
CA LYS A 166 -6.33 3.52 1.79
C LYS A 166 -5.83 4.24 3.04
N ALA A 167 -4.57 4.73 2.99
CA ALA A 167 -3.96 5.46 4.11
C ALA A 167 -4.79 6.69 4.51
N LEU A 168 -5.24 7.48 3.53
CA LEU A 168 -6.01 8.70 3.78
C LEU A 168 -7.38 8.42 4.40
N TYR A 169 -8.11 7.44 3.88
CA TYR A 169 -9.40 7.04 4.46
C TYR A 169 -9.25 6.46 5.86
N GLU A 170 -8.24 5.64 6.10
CA GLU A 170 -7.95 5.09 7.42
C GLU A 170 -7.56 6.20 8.40
N LEU A 171 -6.72 7.13 7.97
CA LEU A 171 -6.30 8.28 8.78
C LEU A 171 -7.51 9.13 9.22
N GLN A 172 -8.47 9.34 8.32
CA GLN A 172 -9.73 10.01 8.67
C GLN A 172 -10.56 9.19 9.64
N ARG A 173 -10.69 7.87 9.40
CA ARG A 173 -11.50 6.97 10.23
C ARG A 173 -11.03 6.95 11.68
N ILE A 174 -9.72 6.95 11.91
CA ILE A 174 -9.15 6.91 13.27
C ILE A 174 -8.92 8.29 13.89
N GLY A 175 -9.15 9.37 13.13
CA GLY A 175 -8.86 10.73 13.57
C GLY A 175 -7.35 11.02 13.72
N GLY A 176 -6.50 10.22 13.06
CA GLY A 176 -5.04 10.38 13.08
C GLY A 176 -4.58 11.65 12.35
N LYS A 177 -3.31 12.01 12.54
CA LYS A 177 -2.72 13.22 11.97
C LYS A 177 -1.86 12.95 10.75
N TYR A 178 -0.94 11.99 10.84
CA TYR A 178 0.02 11.70 9.78
C TYR A 178 -0.08 10.27 9.26
N CYS A 179 0.07 10.09 7.96
CA CYS A 179 0.30 8.78 7.39
C CYS A 179 1.53 8.76 6.48
N LEU A 180 2.19 7.59 6.47
CA LEU A 180 3.30 7.25 5.59
C LEU A 180 2.82 6.23 4.57
N VAL A 181 3.15 6.45 3.31
CA VAL A 181 2.94 5.50 2.22
C VAL A 181 4.29 5.21 1.57
N THR A 182 4.65 3.94 1.44
CA THR A 182 5.94 3.57 0.83
C THR A 182 5.83 2.30 0.01
N MET A 183 6.65 2.21 -1.04
CA MET A 183 6.72 1.04 -1.91
C MET A 183 8.07 0.93 -2.60
N CYS A 184 8.46 -0.30 -2.93
CA CYS A 184 9.58 -0.58 -3.82
C CYS A 184 9.17 -0.37 -5.29
N ILE A 185 10.15 -0.10 -6.13
CA ILE A 185 9.99 0.11 -7.56
C ILE A 185 11.03 -0.77 -8.27
N GLY A 186 10.64 -1.42 -9.34
CA GLY A 186 11.55 -2.24 -10.14
C GLY A 186 12.80 -1.49 -10.59
N GLY A 187 13.92 -2.19 -10.73
CA GLY A 187 15.21 -1.61 -11.11
C GLY A 187 16.04 -1.07 -9.93
N GLY A 188 15.64 -1.32 -8.68
CA GLY A 188 16.40 -0.89 -7.49
C GLY A 188 16.02 0.51 -7.01
N GLN A 189 14.72 0.79 -6.88
CA GLN A 189 14.21 2.07 -6.43
C GLN A 189 13.18 1.90 -5.32
N GLY A 190 12.93 2.97 -4.57
CA GLY A 190 11.84 3.09 -3.64
C GLY A 190 11.30 4.51 -3.60
N ILE A 191 10.04 4.62 -3.23
CA ILE A 191 9.37 5.91 -3.00
C ILE A 191 8.67 5.89 -1.66
N ALA A 192 8.63 7.05 -0.99
CA ALA A 192 7.82 7.28 0.20
C ALA A 192 7.17 8.66 0.12
N ALA A 193 5.95 8.75 0.63
CA ALA A 193 5.19 9.99 0.74
C ALA A 193 4.55 10.09 2.13
N ILE A 194 4.52 11.31 2.68
CA ILE A 194 3.92 11.61 3.98
C ILE A 194 2.78 12.59 3.75
N PHE A 195 1.63 12.25 4.30
CA PHE A 195 0.45 13.10 4.26
C PHE A 195 0.02 13.48 5.67
N GLU A 196 -0.51 14.68 5.80
CA GLU A 196 -1.15 15.20 7.01
C GLU A 196 -2.64 15.36 6.74
N ARG A 197 -3.49 14.85 7.62
CA ARG A 197 -4.93 15.04 7.53
C ARG A 197 -5.27 16.53 7.63
N ALA A 198 -6.16 17.01 6.77
CA ALA A 198 -6.65 18.36 6.77
C ALA A 198 -7.66 18.63 7.91
#